data_a424cfeae9beb0e8778c86113280f4c6
#
_entry.id   a424cfeae9beb0e8778c86113280f4c6
#
_cell.length_a   1.000
_cell.length_b   1.000
_cell.length_c   1.000
_cell.angle_alpha   90.00
_cell.angle_beta   90.00
_cell.angle_gamma   90.00
#
_symmetry.space_group_name_H-M   'P 1'
#
loop_
_entity.id
_entity.type
_entity.pdbx_description
1 polymer ?
#
loop_
_entity_poly.entity_id
_entity_poly.type
_entity_poly.pdbx_seq_one_letter_code
_entity_poly.pdbx_strand_id
1 'polypeptide(L)'
;MIRLVFFILVLGVTQYAAAQQAIPETRYEPVGEAFRVHGRLSVYNGNPSCRIWIVGMNRILGIHEAEQECPIPPDLHQILKEDINDRLIYADFVVSPLTEYREGVMQIVSVESAENVVVTKRDMRFLKRLTGVIK
;
A
#
# COMPACT_ATOMS: atom_id res chain seq x y z
N MET A 1 16.97 48.40 60.45
CA MET A 1 17.66 47.67 59.40
C MET A 1 16.80 46.47 59.04
N ILE A 2 16.08 46.56 57.92
CA ILE A 2 15.19 45.52 57.45
C ILE A 2 15.97 44.73 56.38
N ARG A 3 16.29 43.44 56.70
CA ARG A 3 16.92 42.52 55.73
C ARG A 3 15.81 41.88 54.90
N LEU A 4 15.71 42.28 53.63
CA LEU A 4 14.84 41.68 52.69
C LEU A 4 15.48 40.37 52.21
N VAL A 5 14.88 39.23 52.57
CA VAL A 5 15.28 37.92 52.04
C VAL A 5 14.48 37.65 50.76
N PHE A 6 15.16 37.71 49.62
CA PHE A 6 14.57 37.32 48.35
C PHE A 6 14.55 35.78 48.26
N PHE A 7 13.33 35.22 48.32
CA PHE A 7 13.12 33.82 47.99
C PHE A 7 13.01 33.71 46.46
N ILE A 8 14.04 33.16 45.84
CA ILE A 8 13.99 32.80 44.40
C ILE A 8 13.29 31.46 44.31
N LEU A 9 12.03 31.48 43.84
CA LEU A 9 11.26 30.29 43.54
C LEU A 9 11.70 29.78 42.13
N VAL A 10 12.58 28.78 42.10
CA VAL A 10 12.96 28.11 40.86
C VAL A 10 11.81 27.13 40.47
N LEU A 11 10.95 27.54 39.54
CA LEU A 11 9.98 26.69 38.93
C LEU A 11 10.71 25.76 37.95
N GLY A 12 10.97 24.54 38.40
CA GLY A 12 11.47 23.47 37.54
C GLY A 12 10.37 23.04 36.57
N VAL A 13 10.48 23.48 35.31
CA VAL A 13 9.66 22.96 34.23
C VAL A 13 10.18 21.58 33.84
N THR A 14 9.58 20.54 34.39
CA THR A 14 9.81 19.18 33.93
C THR A 14 9.18 19.02 32.56
N GLN A 15 10.01 19.09 31.53
CA GLN A 15 9.62 18.68 30.17
C GLN A 15 9.41 17.16 30.18
N TYR A 16 8.14 16.76 30.18
CA TYR A 16 7.79 15.40 29.80
C TYR A 16 8.01 15.26 28.28
N ALA A 17 9.18 14.80 27.89
CA ALA A 17 9.40 14.28 26.57
C ALA A 17 8.53 13.02 26.44
N ALA A 18 7.34 13.17 25.85
CA ALA A 18 6.57 12.05 25.40
C ALA A 18 7.41 11.35 24.31
N ALA A 19 8.07 10.27 24.68
CA ALA A 19 8.67 9.37 23.73
C ALA A 19 7.51 8.82 22.88
N GLN A 20 7.31 9.39 21.68
CA GLN A 20 6.50 8.76 20.66
C GLN A 20 7.17 7.43 20.35
N GLN A 21 6.63 6.37 20.94
CA GLN A 21 6.97 5.03 20.52
C GLN A 21 6.50 4.93 19.07
N ALA A 22 7.46 5.02 18.13
CA ALA A 22 7.22 4.66 16.76
C ALA A 22 6.70 3.22 16.78
N ILE A 23 5.44 3.03 16.37
CA ILE A 23 4.87 1.69 16.16
C ILE A 23 5.82 1.04 15.16
N PRO A 24 6.44 -0.11 15.47
CA PRO A 24 7.32 -0.75 14.51
C PRO A 24 6.48 -1.02 13.26
N GLU A 25 6.85 -0.37 12.15
CA GLU A 25 6.32 -0.69 10.85
C GLU A 25 6.57 -2.19 10.64
N THR A 26 5.51 -2.98 10.66
CA THR A 26 5.63 -4.42 10.45
C THR A 26 6.05 -4.61 9.00
N ARG A 27 7.35 -4.60 8.78
CA ARG A 27 7.94 -4.85 7.47
C ARG A 27 7.72 -6.32 7.17
N TYR A 28 6.75 -6.62 6.36
CA TYR A 28 6.55 -7.98 5.86
C TYR A 28 7.69 -8.32 4.91
N GLU A 29 8.47 -9.32 5.31
CA GLU A 29 9.52 -9.87 4.44
C GLU A 29 8.88 -10.87 3.46
N PRO A 30 9.33 -10.87 2.19
CA PRO A 30 8.89 -11.87 1.24
C PRO A 30 9.15 -13.30 1.74
N VAL A 31 8.17 -14.18 1.63
CA VAL A 31 8.27 -15.59 2.02
C VAL A 31 8.70 -16.50 0.87
N GLY A 32 8.96 -15.95 -0.31
CA GLY A 32 9.38 -16.69 -1.51
C GLY A 32 9.87 -15.76 -2.60
N GLU A 33 10.20 -16.34 -3.75
CA GLU A 33 10.64 -15.58 -4.91
C GLU A 33 9.51 -14.78 -5.52
N ALA A 34 9.85 -13.59 -6.06
CA ALA A 34 8.93 -12.79 -6.84
C ALA A 34 8.46 -13.56 -8.09
N PHE A 35 7.20 -13.39 -8.45
CA PHE A 35 6.63 -14.03 -9.62
C PHE A 35 5.82 -13.04 -10.47
N ARG A 36 5.62 -13.37 -11.75
CA ARG A 36 4.90 -12.55 -12.70
C ARG A 36 3.48 -13.07 -12.91
N VAL A 37 2.52 -12.16 -12.94
CA VAL A 37 1.12 -12.47 -13.24
C VAL A 37 0.54 -11.45 -14.20
N HIS A 38 -0.29 -11.91 -15.16
CA HIS A 38 -1.18 -11.01 -15.91
C HIS A 38 -2.46 -10.83 -15.09
N GLY A 39 -2.71 -9.61 -14.66
CA GLY A 39 -3.79 -9.36 -13.71
C GLY A 39 -4.53 -8.05 -13.92
N ARG A 40 -5.66 -7.94 -13.24
CA ARG A 40 -6.48 -6.74 -13.16
C ARG A 40 -6.45 -6.20 -11.74
N LEU A 41 -5.79 -5.08 -11.55
CA LEU A 41 -5.78 -4.33 -10.31
C LEU A 41 -7.04 -3.47 -10.20
N SER A 42 -7.70 -3.54 -9.08
CA SER A 42 -8.84 -2.68 -8.74
C SER A 42 -9.02 -2.57 -7.22
N VAL A 43 -9.81 -1.58 -6.82
CA VAL A 43 -10.15 -1.33 -5.40
C VAL A 43 -11.52 -1.93 -5.08
N TYR A 44 -11.61 -2.59 -3.95
CA TYR A 44 -12.81 -3.23 -3.42
C TYR A 44 -13.12 -2.72 -2.01
N ASN A 45 -14.31 -2.98 -1.55
CA ASN A 45 -14.63 -2.84 -0.13
C ASN A 45 -14.02 -4.01 0.64
N GLY A 46 -13.45 -3.73 1.80
CA GLY A 46 -12.83 -4.72 2.67
C GLY A 46 -11.32 -4.60 2.76
N ASN A 47 -10.70 -5.51 3.50
CA ASN A 47 -9.26 -5.50 3.77
C ASN A 47 -8.63 -6.82 3.29
N PRO A 48 -7.60 -6.78 2.42
CA PRO A 48 -7.09 -5.59 1.74
C PRO A 48 -8.07 -5.06 0.69
N SER A 49 -8.10 -3.75 0.51
CA SER A 49 -8.96 -3.09 -0.49
C SER A 49 -8.39 -3.22 -1.91
N CYS A 50 -7.09 -3.10 -2.06
CA CYS A 50 -6.41 -3.27 -3.33
C CYS A 50 -6.15 -4.74 -3.63
N ARG A 51 -6.64 -5.19 -4.80
CA ARG A 51 -6.54 -6.59 -5.20
C ARG A 51 -6.21 -6.73 -6.67
N ILE A 52 -5.45 -7.78 -6.98
CA ILE A 52 -5.17 -8.20 -8.35
C ILE A 52 -5.90 -9.51 -8.62
N TRP A 53 -6.91 -9.46 -9.50
CA TRP A 53 -7.48 -10.69 -10.06
C TRP A 53 -6.58 -11.20 -11.17
N ILE A 54 -6.10 -12.44 -11.07
CA ILE A 54 -5.30 -13.07 -12.11
C ILE A 54 -6.22 -13.43 -13.27
N VAL A 55 -6.01 -12.80 -14.43
CA VAL A 55 -6.86 -12.98 -15.61
C VAL A 55 -6.83 -14.43 -16.07
N GLY A 56 -8.01 -15.00 -16.32
CA GLY A 56 -8.17 -16.39 -16.74
C GLY A 56 -8.10 -17.43 -15.61
N MET A 57 -7.95 -16.99 -14.36
CA MET A 57 -7.93 -17.88 -13.20
C MET A 57 -8.95 -17.44 -12.15
N ASN A 58 -9.38 -18.38 -11.33
CA ASN A 58 -10.21 -18.07 -10.16
C ASN A 58 -9.33 -17.78 -8.93
N ARG A 59 -8.40 -16.83 -9.08
CA ARG A 59 -7.43 -16.47 -8.04
C ARG A 59 -7.31 -14.95 -7.94
N ILE A 60 -7.32 -14.47 -6.69
CA ILE A 60 -7.18 -13.06 -6.35
C ILE A 60 -6.00 -12.94 -5.39
N LEU A 61 -5.11 -11.98 -5.67
CA LEU A 61 -4.04 -11.57 -4.78
C LEU A 61 -4.47 -10.31 -4.04
N GLY A 62 -4.24 -10.27 -2.73
CA GLY A 62 -4.41 -9.07 -1.91
C GLY A 62 -3.10 -8.30 -1.86
N ILE A 63 -3.13 -6.99 -2.13
CA ILE A 63 -1.96 -6.15 -1.94
C ILE A 63 -1.91 -5.75 -0.48
N HIS A 64 -0.75 -5.97 0.16
CA HIS A 64 -0.55 -5.57 1.55
C HIS A 64 -0.76 -4.06 1.69
N GLU A 65 -1.62 -3.65 2.60
CA GLU A 65 -1.89 -2.24 2.90
C GLU A 65 -1.02 -1.77 4.06
N ALA A 66 -0.23 -0.72 3.81
CA ALA A 66 0.41 0.05 4.85
C ALA A 66 -0.40 1.34 5.05
N GLU A 67 -0.75 1.66 6.29
CA GLU A 67 -1.47 2.89 6.67
C GLU A 67 -2.75 3.16 5.86
N GLN A 68 -3.50 2.11 5.50
CA GLN A 68 -4.74 2.16 4.72
C GLN A 68 -4.56 2.66 3.27
N GLU A 69 -3.35 2.73 2.77
CA GLU A 69 -3.06 3.02 1.38
C GLU A 69 -2.67 1.76 0.61
N CYS A 70 -2.98 1.75 -0.69
CA CYS A 70 -2.57 0.71 -1.61
C CYS A 70 -1.11 0.96 -2.04
N PRO A 71 -0.10 0.22 -1.53
CA PRO A 71 1.29 0.44 -1.87
C PRO A 71 1.60 -0.21 -3.23
N ILE A 72 1.39 0.56 -4.26
CA ILE A 72 1.68 0.23 -5.65
C ILE A 72 2.59 1.32 -6.23
N PRO A 73 3.25 1.07 -7.38
CA PRO A 73 4.05 2.09 -8.03
C PRO A 73 3.30 3.43 -8.18
N PRO A 74 3.96 4.58 -7.95
CA PRO A 74 3.32 5.89 -7.87
C PRO A 74 2.45 6.25 -9.08
N ASP A 75 2.88 5.89 -10.30
CA ASP A 75 2.11 6.15 -11.52
C ASP A 75 0.78 5.39 -11.53
N LEU A 76 0.76 4.15 -11.05
CA LEU A 76 -0.48 3.36 -10.94
C LEU A 76 -1.38 3.90 -9.85
N HIS A 77 -0.78 4.33 -8.73
CA HIS A 77 -1.50 4.95 -7.63
C HIS A 77 -2.20 6.24 -8.08
N GLN A 78 -1.53 7.08 -8.88
CA GLN A 78 -2.12 8.28 -9.44
C GLN A 78 -3.32 7.98 -10.34
N ILE A 79 -3.23 6.93 -11.16
CA ILE A 79 -4.33 6.49 -12.02
C ILE A 79 -5.55 6.05 -11.20
N LEU A 80 -5.34 5.27 -10.14
CA LEU A 80 -6.42 4.85 -9.26
C LEU A 80 -7.09 6.03 -8.55
N LYS A 81 -6.31 7.01 -8.13
CA LYS A 81 -6.83 8.22 -7.46
C LYS A 81 -7.73 9.09 -8.35
N GLU A 82 -7.56 9.06 -9.67
CA GLU A 82 -8.43 9.82 -10.59
C GLU A 82 -9.90 9.42 -10.46
N ASP A 83 -10.18 8.12 -10.27
CA ASP A 83 -11.52 7.60 -9.98
C ASP A 83 -11.42 6.19 -9.39
N ILE A 84 -11.26 6.12 -8.09
CA ILE A 84 -10.97 4.88 -7.36
C ILE A 84 -12.06 3.81 -7.53
N ASN A 85 -13.29 4.21 -7.79
CA ASN A 85 -14.42 3.29 -7.93
C ASN A 85 -14.61 2.78 -9.36
N ASP A 86 -14.04 3.45 -10.35
CA ASP A 86 -14.31 3.18 -11.76
C ASP A 86 -13.06 2.78 -12.57
N ARG A 87 -11.86 2.86 -11.98
CA ARG A 87 -10.62 2.48 -12.68
C ARG A 87 -10.30 1.01 -12.53
N LEU A 88 -9.96 0.38 -13.65
CA LEU A 88 -9.37 -0.95 -13.71
C LEU A 88 -8.02 -0.86 -14.42
N ILE A 89 -7.00 -1.46 -13.84
CA ILE A 89 -5.65 -1.48 -14.40
C ILE A 89 -5.27 -2.92 -14.73
N TYR A 90 -5.20 -3.23 -16.02
CA TYR A 90 -4.66 -4.50 -16.50
C TYR A 90 -3.18 -4.35 -16.74
N ALA A 91 -2.38 -5.29 -16.26
CA ALA A 91 -0.93 -5.28 -16.46
C ALA A 91 -0.30 -6.66 -16.23
N ASP A 92 0.94 -6.78 -16.65
CA ASP A 92 1.84 -7.83 -16.20
C ASP A 92 2.55 -7.32 -14.94
N PHE A 93 2.10 -7.81 -13.78
CA PHE A 93 2.65 -7.44 -12.48
C PHE A 93 3.77 -8.38 -12.08
N VAL A 94 4.85 -7.84 -11.52
CA VAL A 94 5.83 -8.59 -10.73
C VAL A 94 5.48 -8.37 -9.28
N VAL A 95 5.25 -9.44 -8.56
CA VAL A 95 4.81 -9.41 -7.16
C VAL A 95 5.68 -10.30 -6.29
N SER A 96 5.94 -9.85 -5.06
CA SER A 96 6.62 -10.64 -4.04
C SER A 96 5.62 -11.19 -3.03
N PRO A 97 5.59 -12.51 -2.77
CA PRO A 97 4.65 -13.09 -1.84
C PRO A 97 5.03 -12.73 -0.39
N LEU A 98 4.06 -12.24 0.36
CA LEU A 98 4.19 -11.93 1.80
C LEU A 98 3.53 -13.00 2.68
N THR A 99 2.70 -13.85 2.08
CA THR A 99 2.15 -15.05 2.70
C THR A 99 2.33 -16.24 1.77
N GLU A 100 2.39 -17.43 2.33
CA GLU A 100 2.42 -18.66 1.54
C GLU A 100 1.08 -18.84 0.78
N TYR A 101 1.18 -19.44 -0.40
CA TYR A 101 0.00 -19.83 -1.15
C TYR A 101 -0.76 -20.94 -0.43
N ARG A 102 -2.06 -20.76 -0.27
CA ARG A 102 -3.01 -21.78 0.18
C ARG A 102 -4.27 -21.73 -0.70
N GLU A 103 -4.72 -22.88 -1.15
CA GLU A 103 -5.96 -22.94 -1.93
C GLU A 103 -7.14 -22.40 -1.14
N GLY A 104 -7.98 -21.58 -1.77
CA GLY A 104 -9.15 -20.95 -1.14
C GLY A 104 -8.83 -19.76 -0.23
N VAL A 105 -7.55 -19.41 -0.05
CA VAL A 105 -7.11 -18.28 0.77
C VAL A 105 -6.44 -17.23 -0.11
N MET A 106 -6.84 -15.97 0.07
CA MET A 106 -6.20 -14.85 -0.64
C MET A 106 -4.74 -14.72 -0.19
N GLN A 107 -3.82 -14.91 -1.13
CA GLN A 107 -2.39 -14.67 -0.87
C GLN A 107 -2.11 -13.17 -0.85
N ILE A 108 -1.39 -12.71 0.17
CA ILE A 108 -0.97 -11.32 0.29
C ILE A 108 0.38 -11.14 -0.39
N VAL A 109 0.51 -10.07 -1.16
CA VAL A 109 1.70 -9.74 -1.95
C VAL A 109 2.06 -8.26 -1.85
N SER A 110 3.31 -7.93 -2.17
CA SER A 110 3.72 -6.58 -2.55
C SER A 110 3.89 -6.49 -4.06
N VAL A 111 3.63 -5.32 -4.64
CA VAL A 111 3.81 -5.07 -6.08
C VAL A 111 5.15 -4.40 -6.30
N GLU A 112 6.04 -5.07 -7.03
CA GLU A 112 7.38 -4.57 -7.34
C GLU A 112 7.38 -3.69 -8.60
N SER A 113 6.65 -4.14 -9.63
CA SER A 113 6.56 -3.43 -10.90
C SER A 113 5.37 -3.89 -11.73
N ALA A 114 5.07 -3.12 -12.77
CA ALA A 114 4.07 -3.46 -13.78
C ALA A 114 4.55 -3.10 -15.18
N GLU A 115 4.19 -3.92 -16.16
CA GLU A 115 4.43 -3.70 -17.58
C GLU A 115 3.15 -3.89 -18.37
N ASN A 116 3.14 -3.42 -19.63
CA ASN A 116 1.99 -3.59 -20.53
C ASN A 116 0.68 -3.05 -19.92
N VAL A 117 0.75 -1.92 -19.26
CA VAL A 117 -0.36 -1.33 -18.50
C VAL A 117 -1.45 -0.82 -19.42
N VAL A 118 -2.66 -1.29 -19.22
CA VAL A 118 -3.87 -0.85 -19.90
C VAL A 118 -4.89 -0.41 -18.86
N VAL A 119 -5.35 0.83 -18.97
CA VAL A 119 -6.34 1.41 -18.06
C VAL A 119 -7.70 1.43 -18.74
N THR A 120 -8.70 0.88 -18.05
CA THR A 120 -10.10 0.90 -18.51
C THR A 120 -11.01 1.43 -17.39
N LYS A 121 -12.24 1.73 -17.76
CA LYS A 121 -13.33 1.88 -16.80
C LYS A 121 -13.95 0.52 -16.45
N ARG A 122 -14.77 0.47 -15.40
CA ARG A 122 -15.53 -0.75 -15.06
C ARG A 122 -16.48 -1.20 -16.16
N ASP A 123 -16.99 -0.29 -16.99
CA ASP A 123 -17.76 -0.60 -18.20
C ASP A 123 -16.90 -1.10 -19.37
N MET A 124 -15.63 -1.41 -19.11
CA MET A 124 -14.63 -1.89 -20.06
C MET A 124 -14.21 -0.87 -21.12
N ARG A 125 -14.61 0.41 -21.00
CA ARG A 125 -14.15 1.45 -21.91
C ARG A 125 -12.66 1.71 -21.71
N PHE A 126 -11.89 1.55 -22.78
CA PHE A 126 -10.46 1.87 -22.81
C PHE A 126 -10.21 3.35 -22.52
N LEU A 127 -9.23 3.63 -21.70
CA LEU A 127 -8.80 4.99 -21.39
C LEU A 127 -7.40 5.29 -21.91
N LYS A 128 -6.41 4.49 -21.50
CA LYS A 128 -5.01 4.70 -21.89
C LYS A 128 -4.17 3.44 -21.77
N ARG A 129 -3.03 3.45 -22.45
CA ARG A 129 -1.96 2.47 -22.31
C ARG A 129 -0.67 3.17 -21.88
N LEU A 130 0.04 2.58 -20.95
CA LEU A 130 1.37 3.01 -20.56
C LEU A 130 2.39 2.04 -21.12
N THR A 131 3.51 2.56 -21.61
CA THR A 131 4.63 1.78 -22.14
C THR A 131 5.80 1.77 -21.17
N GLY A 132 6.57 0.70 -21.21
CA GLY A 132 7.72 0.53 -20.31
C GLY A 132 7.38 -0.14 -18.98
N VAL A 133 8.39 -0.22 -18.13
CA VAL A 133 8.29 -0.78 -16.79
C VAL A 133 7.96 0.32 -15.80
N ILE A 134 6.89 0.14 -15.06
CA ILE A 134 6.45 1.01 -13.97
C ILE A 134 6.95 0.41 -12.65
N LYS A 135 7.70 1.19 -11.88
CA LYS A 135 8.29 0.79 -10.59
C LYS A 135 7.94 1.78 -9.49
#